data_8caa44d394b97b3f6221c197e9734e9e
#
_entry.id   8caa44d394b97b3f6221c197e9734e9e
#
_cell.length_a   1.000
_cell.length_b   1.000
_cell.length_c   1.000
_cell.angle_alpha   90.00
_cell.angle_beta   90.00
_cell.angle_gamma   90.00
#
_symmetry.space_group_name_H-M   'P 1'
#
loop_
_entity.id
_entity.type
_entity.pdbx_description
1 polymer ?
#
loop_
_entity_poly.entity_id
_entity_poly.type
_entity_poly.pdbx_seq_one_letter_code
_entity_poly.pdbx_strand_id
1 'polypeptide(L)'
;MANLKGATFEKQRRDMNFKLFALGTKKNEYSLTHSEALLVKRDMYFKDFANYLESIGQEGKLNLLLNEENLNGFLEQRLEGLALSTAENYLSGFNSLLKAFKEVNITIGVSQNYFKEKFHEIKELTLQNQHAQSRGLESENILNELKQIRYESFVIAKLMLIQGYRINEAMNVVKSPQNFIRPLKNGDYKISGVVGKGGKIYHDKLLQNKDYQLIKNMAKIPSKQTFHRDLKQISQNLRAHDFRYQYARNLFTKKVSELGYNRAIEIVSKSLNHNRLEISLYYLKG
;
A
#
# COMPACT_ATOMS: atom_id res chain seq x y z
N MET A 1 24.49 8.03 -45.98
CA MET A 1 24.25 8.65 -44.69
C MET A 1 23.59 7.61 -43.80
N ALA A 2 24.24 7.23 -42.72
CA ALA A 2 23.65 6.25 -41.78
C ALA A 2 22.49 6.96 -41.04
N ASN A 3 21.28 6.45 -41.22
CA ASN A 3 20.13 6.84 -40.41
C ASN A 3 20.43 6.46 -38.98
N LEU A 4 20.81 7.40 -38.15
CA LEU A 4 20.86 7.23 -36.68
C LEU A 4 19.43 6.94 -36.24
N LYS A 5 19.09 5.66 -36.09
CA LYS A 5 17.81 5.26 -35.47
C LYS A 5 17.75 5.97 -34.11
N GLY A 6 16.70 6.76 -33.89
CA GLY A 6 16.43 7.40 -32.63
C GLY A 6 16.45 6.37 -31.46
N ALA A 7 16.79 6.83 -30.27
CA ALA A 7 16.76 5.94 -29.10
C ALA A 7 15.36 5.33 -28.92
N THR A 8 15.28 4.00 -28.66
CA THR A 8 14.02 3.31 -28.39
C THR A 8 13.27 3.96 -27.22
N PHE A 9 11.95 3.82 -27.16
CA PHE A 9 11.17 4.32 -26.01
C PHE A 9 11.65 3.73 -24.69
N GLU A 10 12.09 2.47 -24.69
CA GLU A 10 12.67 1.84 -23.50
C GLU A 10 13.91 2.59 -23.00
N LYS A 11 14.84 2.94 -23.89
CA LYS A 11 16.03 3.71 -23.52
C LYS A 11 15.67 5.10 -23.04
N GLN A 12 14.81 5.82 -23.78
CA GLN A 12 14.35 7.15 -23.41
C GLN A 12 13.65 7.14 -22.03
N ARG A 13 12.80 6.16 -21.77
CA ARG A 13 12.11 5.97 -20.49
C ARG A 13 13.09 5.76 -19.33
N ARG A 14 14.09 4.89 -19.52
CA ARG A 14 15.15 4.65 -18.51
C ARG A 14 15.95 5.93 -18.24
N ASP A 15 16.35 6.65 -19.25
CA ASP A 15 17.12 7.90 -19.13
C ASP A 15 16.30 8.99 -18.41
N MET A 16 15.00 9.10 -18.71
CA MET A 16 14.11 10.04 -18.02
C MET A 16 13.90 9.65 -16.56
N ASN A 17 13.66 8.37 -16.26
CA ASN A 17 13.52 7.88 -14.88
C ASN A 17 14.79 8.07 -14.05
N PHE A 18 15.98 7.89 -14.67
CA PHE A 18 17.26 8.10 -14.00
C PHE A 18 17.44 9.55 -13.53
N LYS A 19 16.98 10.54 -14.30
CA LYS A 19 17.01 11.94 -13.90
C LYS A 19 16.17 12.26 -12.66
N LEU A 20 15.18 11.41 -12.34
CA LEU A 20 14.33 11.60 -11.17
C LEU A 20 14.91 10.98 -9.88
N PHE A 21 16.07 10.33 -9.97
CA PHE A 21 16.62 9.54 -8.88
C PHE A 21 17.16 10.44 -7.77
N ALA A 22 16.63 10.26 -6.56
CA ALA A 22 16.99 11.02 -5.38
C ALA A 22 17.00 10.13 -4.11
N LEU A 23 17.51 8.88 -4.23
CA LEU A 23 17.62 7.96 -3.10
C LEU A 23 18.55 8.54 -2.03
N GLY A 24 18.12 8.43 -0.78
CA GLY A 24 18.87 8.92 0.37
C GLY A 24 18.69 10.40 0.69
N THR A 25 18.00 11.18 -0.16
CA THR A 25 17.67 12.56 0.15
C THR A 25 16.36 12.68 0.97
N LYS A 26 16.21 13.79 1.71
CA LYS A 26 14.99 14.05 2.47
C LYS A 26 13.79 14.23 1.54
N LYS A 27 12.67 13.61 1.89
CA LYS A 27 11.44 13.52 1.09
C LYS A 27 10.66 14.83 0.98
N ASN A 28 11.07 15.92 1.61
CA ASN A 28 10.18 17.01 1.99
C ASN A 28 10.03 18.14 0.98
N GLU A 29 10.83 18.21 -0.10
CA GLU A 29 10.85 19.38 -0.95
C GLU A 29 10.59 19.12 -2.44
N TYR A 30 10.72 17.86 -2.91
CA TYR A 30 10.64 17.57 -4.35
C TYR A 30 9.80 16.30 -4.61
N SER A 31 9.13 16.27 -5.76
CA SER A 31 8.39 15.11 -6.26
C SER A 31 9.31 13.98 -6.78
N LEU A 32 10.60 14.02 -6.48
CA LEU A 32 11.61 13.09 -6.98
C LEU A 32 11.44 11.66 -6.42
N THR A 33 12.22 10.74 -6.94
CA THR A 33 12.15 9.31 -6.60
C THR A 33 13.05 8.99 -5.40
N HIS A 34 12.49 8.99 -4.19
CA HIS A 34 13.21 8.77 -2.93
C HIS A 34 13.23 7.33 -2.45
N SER A 35 12.57 6.41 -3.13
CA SER A 35 12.53 4.99 -2.76
C SER A 35 12.47 4.08 -3.96
N GLU A 36 13.05 2.89 -3.84
CA GLU A 36 12.99 1.85 -4.86
C GLU A 36 11.54 1.48 -5.24
N ALA A 37 10.66 1.36 -4.25
CA ALA A 37 9.24 1.07 -4.50
C ALA A 37 8.55 2.16 -5.34
N LEU A 38 8.90 3.42 -5.15
CA LEU A 38 8.38 4.53 -5.98
C LEU A 38 8.97 4.49 -7.39
N LEU A 39 10.27 4.15 -7.51
CA LEU A 39 10.92 3.98 -8.80
C LEU A 39 10.22 2.91 -9.63
N VAL A 40 10.06 1.70 -9.07
CA VAL A 40 9.39 0.57 -9.73
C VAL A 40 7.95 0.95 -10.14
N LYS A 41 7.22 1.64 -9.28
CA LYS A 41 5.84 2.05 -9.58
C LYS A 41 5.77 3.08 -10.71
N ARG A 42 6.64 4.09 -10.71
CA ARG A 42 6.73 5.11 -11.77
C ARG A 42 7.15 4.48 -13.10
N ASP A 43 8.15 3.59 -13.05
CA ASP A 43 8.63 2.87 -14.22
C ASP A 43 7.53 2.00 -14.84
N MET A 44 6.73 1.33 -14.04
CA MET A 44 5.58 0.55 -14.50
C MET A 44 4.57 1.42 -15.27
N TYR A 45 4.14 2.55 -14.70
CA TYR A 45 3.19 3.43 -15.37
C TYR A 45 3.76 4.00 -16.67
N PHE A 46 5.02 4.42 -16.64
CA PHE A 46 5.67 5.00 -17.81
C PHE A 46 5.95 3.96 -18.90
N LYS A 47 6.23 2.72 -18.52
CA LYS A 47 6.34 1.58 -19.44
C LYS A 47 5.01 1.28 -20.13
N ASP A 48 3.91 1.23 -19.37
CA ASP A 48 2.58 1.01 -19.92
C ASP A 48 2.22 2.07 -20.97
N PHE A 49 2.54 3.34 -20.69
CA PHE A 49 2.35 4.44 -21.64
C PHE A 49 3.25 4.31 -22.89
N ALA A 50 4.52 3.97 -22.72
CA ALA A 50 5.44 3.76 -23.85
C ALA A 50 4.97 2.60 -24.75
N ASN A 51 4.51 1.50 -24.16
CA ASN A 51 3.94 0.36 -24.92
C ASN A 51 2.67 0.76 -25.69
N TYR A 52 1.84 1.64 -25.10
CA TYR A 52 0.67 2.19 -25.80
C TYR A 52 1.09 2.98 -27.02
N LEU A 53 2.07 3.89 -26.90
CA LEU A 53 2.56 4.68 -28.03
C LEU A 53 3.11 3.78 -29.15
N GLU A 54 3.85 2.73 -28.80
CA GLU A 54 4.34 1.73 -29.77
C GLU A 54 3.17 1.01 -30.46
N SER A 55 2.11 0.67 -29.72
CA SER A 55 0.94 -0.06 -30.27
C SER A 55 0.13 0.78 -31.28
N ILE A 56 0.16 2.10 -31.16
CA ILE A 56 -0.49 3.02 -32.10
C ILE A 56 0.48 3.60 -33.15
N GLY A 57 1.70 3.04 -33.24
CA GLY A 57 2.69 3.40 -34.25
C GLY A 57 3.31 4.80 -34.08
N GLN A 58 3.27 5.36 -32.86
CA GLN A 58 3.91 6.65 -32.59
C GLN A 58 5.42 6.51 -32.55
N GLU A 59 6.10 7.47 -33.16
CA GLU A 59 7.57 7.57 -33.17
C GLU A 59 8.00 8.96 -32.70
N GLY A 60 9.18 9.08 -32.09
CA GLY A 60 9.74 10.36 -31.71
C GLY A 60 10.33 10.43 -30.30
N LYS A 61 10.40 11.65 -29.77
CA LYS A 61 10.90 11.88 -28.41
C LYS A 61 9.78 11.66 -27.39
N LEU A 62 9.98 10.72 -26.48
CA LEU A 62 9.00 10.30 -25.50
C LEU A 62 8.48 11.46 -24.61
N ASN A 63 9.33 12.43 -24.29
CA ASN A 63 8.91 13.59 -23.52
C ASN A 63 7.96 14.52 -24.30
N LEU A 64 8.07 14.60 -25.63
CA LEU A 64 7.15 15.38 -26.48
C LEU A 64 5.83 14.64 -26.72
N LEU A 65 5.89 13.30 -26.76
CA LEU A 65 4.71 12.45 -26.86
C LEU A 65 3.92 12.35 -25.55
N LEU A 66 4.52 12.79 -24.44
CA LEU A 66 3.81 13.05 -23.17
C LEU A 66 3.01 14.33 -23.28
N ASN A 67 1.93 14.31 -24.06
CA ASN A 67 0.96 15.38 -24.26
C ASN A 67 -0.45 14.90 -23.88
N GLU A 68 -1.40 15.83 -23.81
CA GLU A 68 -2.77 15.53 -23.37
C GLU A 68 -3.52 14.60 -24.32
N GLU A 69 -3.30 14.72 -25.64
CA GLU A 69 -3.93 13.87 -26.65
C GLU A 69 -3.53 12.39 -26.45
N ASN A 70 -2.24 12.11 -26.42
CA ASN A 70 -1.74 10.74 -26.22
C ASN A 70 -2.10 10.18 -24.85
N LEU A 71 -2.11 11.03 -23.80
CA LEU A 71 -2.54 10.61 -22.47
C LEU A 71 -4.05 10.30 -22.42
N ASN A 72 -4.89 11.05 -23.13
CA ASN A 72 -6.32 10.75 -23.20
C ASN A 72 -6.55 9.37 -23.83
N GLY A 73 -6.01 9.10 -25.02
CA GLY A 73 -6.17 7.80 -25.67
C GLY A 73 -5.61 6.65 -24.83
N PHE A 74 -4.44 6.84 -24.19
CA PHE A 74 -3.89 5.85 -23.28
C PHE A 74 -4.79 5.58 -22.06
N LEU A 75 -5.28 6.64 -21.41
CA LEU A 75 -6.08 6.51 -20.21
C LEU A 75 -7.45 5.89 -20.53
N GLU A 76 -8.08 6.25 -21.63
CA GLU A 76 -9.32 5.65 -22.09
C GLU A 76 -9.15 4.13 -22.29
N GLN A 77 -8.15 3.71 -23.05
CA GLN A 77 -7.87 2.29 -23.28
C GLN A 77 -7.46 1.56 -21.99
N ARG A 78 -6.62 2.18 -21.16
CA ARG A 78 -6.03 1.52 -19.98
C ARG A 78 -6.97 1.44 -18.79
N LEU A 79 -7.90 2.39 -18.67
CA LEU A 79 -8.81 2.48 -17.53
C LEU A 79 -10.13 1.76 -17.78
N GLU A 80 -10.40 1.37 -19.03
CA GLU A 80 -11.59 0.59 -19.38
C GLU A 80 -11.67 -0.70 -18.55
N GLY A 81 -12.81 -0.94 -17.93
CA GLY A 81 -13.07 -2.12 -17.09
C GLY A 81 -12.31 -2.17 -15.76
N LEU A 82 -11.51 -1.15 -15.42
CA LEU A 82 -10.81 -1.11 -14.14
C LEU A 82 -11.73 -0.62 -13.01
N ALA A 83 -11.45 -1.11 -11.80
CA ALA A 83 -12.06 -0.54 -10.60
C ALA A 83 -11.62 0.92 -10.40
N LEU A 84 -12.54 1.81 -9.96
CA LEU A 84 -12.28 3.22 -9.72
C LEU A 84 -10.99 3.48 -8.94
N SER A 85 -10.76 2.74 -7.85
CA SER A 85 -9.54 2.89 -7.04
C SER A 85 -8.25 2.58 -7.80
N THR A 86 -8.31 1.70 -8.81
CA THR A 86 -7.17 1.40 -9.68
C THR A 86 -6.94 2.53 -10.68
N ALA A 87 -8.01 3.06 -11.29
CA ALA A 87 -7.96 4.21 -12.17
C ALA A 87 -7.40 5.45 -11.46
N GLU A 88 -7.90 5.77 -10.26
CA GLU A 88 -7.37 6.85 -9.42
C GLU A 88 -5.88 6.68 -9.09
N ASN A 89 -5.43 5.45 -8.85
CA ASN A 89 -4.00 5.16 -8.62
C ASN A 89 -3.14 5.43 -9.87
N TYR A 90 -3.65 5.09 -11.08
CA TYR A 90 -2.96 5.41 -12.33
C TYR A 90 -2.82 6.92 -12.52
N LEU A 91 -3.93 7.66 -12.42
CA LEU A 91 -3.91 9.13 -12.55
C LEU A 91 -2.99 9.79 -11.53
N SER A 92 -3.08 9.37 -10.26
CA SER A 92 -2.20 9.87 -9.20
C SER A 92 -0.73 9.55 -9.47
N GLY A 93 -0.45 8.35 -10.00
CA GLY A 93 0.88 7.92 -10.38
C GLY A 93 1.48 8.78 -11.50
N PHE A 94 0.72 8.98 -12.58
CA PHE A 94 1.12 9.86 -13.68
C PHE A 94 1.27 11.30 -13.24
N ASN A 95 0.33 11.88 -12.50
CA ASN A 95 0.45 13.23 -11.98
C ASN A 95 1.74 13.41 -11.16
N SER A 96 2.05 12.43 -10.28
CA SER A 96 3.30 12.45 -9.51
C SER A 96 4.55 12.37 -10.41
N LEU A 97 4.51 11.57 -11.48
CA LEU A 97 5.60 11.43 -12.45
C LEU A 97 5.82 12.72 -13.22
N LEU A 98 4.75 13.34 -13.75
CA LEU A 98 4.85 14.57 -14.53
C LEU A 98 5.30 15.76 -13.69
N LYS A 99 4.87 15.84 -12.41
CA LYS A 99 5.42 16.83 -11.48
C LYS A 99 6.92 16.66 -11.31
N ALA A 100 7.40 15.44 -11.15
CA ALA A 100 8.82 15.16 -11.04
C ALA A 100 9.60 15.54 -12.31
N PHE A 101 9.05 15.28 -13.50
CA PHE A 101 9.68 15.72 -14.76
C PHE A 101 9.81 17.23 -14.85
N LYS A 102 8.81 18.00 -14.45
CA LYS A 102 8.88 19.46 -14.40
C LYS A 102 9.97 19.95 -13.45
N GLU A 103 10.15 19.32 -12.30
CA GLU A 103 11.19 19.69 -11.33
C GLU A 103 12.62 19.47 -11.86
N VAL A 104 12.83 18.50 -12.75
CA VAL A 104 14.13 18.26 -13.41
C VAL A 104 14.22 18.90 -14.81
N ASN A 105 13.36 19.87 -15.11
CA ASN A 105 13.31 20.62 -16.35
C ASN A 105 13.11 19.75 -17.62
N ILE A 106 12.39 18.64 -17.49
CA ILE A 106 11.94 17.87 -18.66
C ILE A 106 10.64 18.50 -19.16
N THR A 107 10.70 19.05 -20.37
CA THR A 107 9.53 19.64 -21.05
C THR A 107 8.54 18.53 -21.44
N ILE A 108 7.27 18.71 -21.07
CA ILE A 108 6.15 17.84 -21.41
C ILE A 108 4.94 18.67 -21.82
N GLY A 109 4.10 18.15 -22.71
CA GLY A 109 2.92 18.84 -23.28
C GLY A 109 1.63 18.66 -22.46
N VAL A 110 1.71 18.73 -21.11
CA VAL A 110 0.56 18.50 -20.22
C VAL A 110 0.36 19.69 -19.28
N SER A 111 -0.87 20.22 -19.22
CA SER A 111 -1.24 21.34 -18.35
C SER A 111 -1.18 20.97 -16.86
N GLN A 112 -1.17 21.97 -15.99
CA GLN A 112 -1.20 21.73 -14.53
C GLN A 112 -2.55 21.19 -14.05
N ASN A 113 -3.63 21.52 -14.75
CA ASN A 113 -4.99 21.16 -14.35
C ASN A 113 -5.47 19.83 -14.95
N TYR A 114 -4.79 19.32 -16.00
CA TYR A 114 -5.21 18.14 -16.74
C TYR A 114 -5.67 16.97 -15.84
N PHE A 115 -4.85 16.58 -14.88
CA PHE A 115 -5.21 15.45 -14.00
C PHE A 115 -6.34 15.77 -13.02
N LYS A 116 -6.55 17.04 -12.66
CA LYS A 116 -7.68 17.44 -11.82
C LYS A 116 -9.00 17.26 -12.58
N GLU A 117 -9.01 17.64 -13.83
CA GLU A 117 -10.16 17.49 -14.73
C GLU A 117 -10.44 16.02 -15.02
N LYS A 118 -9.42 15.23 -15.37
CA LYS A 118 -9.53 13.79 -15.60
C LYS A 118 -9.98 13.01 -14.35
N PHE A 119 -9.58 13.40 -13.16
CA PHE A 119 -10.10 12.81 -11.93
C PHE A 119 -11.62 13.01 -11.78
N HIS A 120 -12.13 14.14 -12.25
CA HIS A 120 -13.58 14.42 -12.20
C HIS A 120 -14.34 13.55 -13.21
N GLU A 121 -13.88 13.51 -14.45
CA GLU A 121 -14.46 12.69 -15.52
C GLU A 121 -14.51 11.19 -15.14
N ILE A 122 -13.43 10.65 -14.60
CA ILE A 122 -13.34 9.22 -14.26
C ILE A 122 -14.28 8.85 -13.11
N LYS A 123 -14.54 9.75 -12.17
CA LYS A 123 -15.54 9.50 -11.12
C LYS A 123 -16.96 9.36 -11.70
N GLU A 124 -17.24 10.01 -12.80
CA GLU A 124 -18.54 9.91 -13.49
C GLU A 124 -18.63 8.65 -14.36
N LEU A 125 -17.51 8.23 -14.97
CA LEU A 125 -17.43 7.08 -15.87
C LEU A 125 -17.27 5.72 -15.18
N THR A 126 -16.69 5.70 -13.98
CA THR A 126 -16.48 4.46 -13.26
C THR A 126 -17.67 4.11 -12.40
N LEU A 127 -18.16 2.88 -12.56
CA LEU A 127 -19.24 2.29 -11.79
C LEU A 127 -19.08 2.60 -10.29
N GLN A 128 -19.95 3.45 -9.77
CA GLN A 128 -19.98 3.90 -8.37
C GLN A 128 -20.22 2.76 -7.36
N ASN A 129 -20.28 1.52 -7.78
CA ASN A 129 -20.82 0.38 -7.05
C ASN A 129 -19.81 -0.74 -6.77
N GLN A 130 -18.61 -0.41 -6.30
CA GLN A 130 -17.88 -1.41 -5.51
C GLN A 130 -17.99 -1.04 -4.03
N HIS A 131 -19.13 -1.36 -3.43
CA HIS A 131 -19.21 -1.49 -1.98
C HIS A 131 -18.10 -2.43 -1.54
N ALA A 132 -17.27 -1.97 -0.63
CA ALA A 132 -16.33 -2.85 0.04
C ALA A 132 -17.13 -4.01 0.63
N GLN A 133 -16.97 -5.20 0.05
CA GLN A 133 -17.63 -6.39 0.58
C GLN A 133 -17.21 -6.57 2.03
N SER A 134 -18.20 -6.81 2.90
CA SER A 134 -17.95 -7.21 4.27
C SER A 134 -16.96 -8.37 4.28
N ARG A 135 -15.77 -8.14 4.86
CA ARG A 135 -14.76 -9.18 5.04
C ARG A 135 -14.85 -9.72 6.44
N GLY A 136 -15.99 -10.36 6.75
CA GLY A 136 -16.15 -11.12 7.98
C GLY A 136 -15.05 -12.20 8.04
N LEU A 137 -14.30 -12.24 9.13
CA LEU A 137 -13.25 -13.22 9.33
C LEU A 137 -13.66 -14.14 10.49
N GLU A 138 -13.88 -15.41 10.20
CA GLU A 138 -13.93 -16.45 11.23
C GLU A 138 -12.51 -16.72 11.76
N SER A 139 -12.02 -15.77 12.56
CA SER A 139 -10.60 -15.65 12.87
C SER A 139 -10.01 -16.85 13.59
N GLU A 140 -10.78 -17.56 14.41
CA GLU A 140 -10.30 -18.75 15.13
C GLU A 140 -10.05 -19.92 14.19
N ASN A 141 -10.99 -20.22 13.29
CA ASN A 141 -10.84 -21.29 12.31
C ASN A 141 -9.63 -21.02 11.41
N ILE A 142 -9.52 -19.82 10.87
CA ILE A 142 -8.39 -19.42 10.01
C ILE A 142 -7.06 -19.51 10.75
N LEU A 143 -6.99 -19.11 12.02
CA LEU A 143 -5.76 -19.23 12.81
C LEU A 143 -5.38 -20.69 13.06
N ASN A 144 -6.37 -21.56 13.29
CA ASN A 144 -6.12 -22.99 13.47
C ASN A 144 -5.61 -23.64 12.18
N GLU A 145 -6.22 -23.32 11.03
CA GLU A 145 -5.74 -23.80 9.73
C GLU A 145 -4.32 -23.27 9.42
N LEU A 146 -4.04 -21.98 9.66
CA LEU A 146 -2.69 -21.44 9.50
C LEU A 146 -1.67 -22.18 10.37
N LYS A 147 -2.04 -22.55 11.60
CA LYS A 147 -1.16 -23.28 12.52
C LYS A 147 -0.80 -24.65 11.97
N GLN A 148 -1.72 -25.33 11.26
CA GLN A 148 -1.45 -26.60 10.58
C GLN A 148 -0.57 -26.43 9.34
N ILE A 149 -0.79 -25.36 8.57
CA ILE A 149 0.00 -25.08 7.35
C ILE A 149 1.42 -24.64 7.74
N ARG A 150 1.53 -23.66 8.65
CA ARG A 150 2.79 -23.10 9.13
C ARG A 150 2.62 -22.33 10.44
N TYR A 151 3.30 -22.78 11.46
CA TYR A 151 3.26 -22.17 12.78
C TYR A 151 3.65 -20.68 12.77
N GLU A 152 4.68 -20.30 12.03
CA GLU A 152 5.16 -18.92 11.97
C GLU A 152 4.17 -17.98 11.27
N SER A 153 3.46 -18.47 10.24
CA SER A 153 2.38 -17.70 9.61
C SER A 153 1.19 -17.50 10.56
N PHE A 154 0.86 -18.52 11.35
CA PHE A 154 -0.11 -18.39 12.43
C PHE A 154 0.30 -17.31 13.45
N VAL A 155 1.56 -17.31 13.92
CA VAL A 155 2.03 -16.31 14.90
C VAL A 155 1.96 -14.89 14.35
N ILE A 156 2.36 -14.67 13.08
CA ILE A 156 2.26 -13.37 12.42
C ILE A 156 0.79 -12.93 12.31
N ALA A 157 -0.11 -13.81 11.84
CA ALA A 157 -1.53 -13.53 11.73
C ALA A 157 -2.16 -13.21 13.10
N LYS A 158 -1.81 -13.98 14.13
CA LYS A 158 -2.24 -13.77 15.51
C LYS A 158 -1.81 -12.38 16.01
N LEU A 159 -0.55 -12.01 15.79
CA LEU A 159 -0.03 -10.69 16.16
C LEU A 159 -0.76 -9.56 15.43
N MET A 160 -1.06 -9.74 14.14
CA MET A 160 -1.87 -8.78 13.38
C MET A 160 -3.28 -8.65 13.95
N LEU A 161 -3.90 -9.77 14.33
CA LEU A 161 -5.25 -9.82 14.88
C LEU A 161 -5.36 -9.19 16.26
N ILE A 162 -4.34 -9.34 17.12
CA ILE A 162 -4.41 -8.82 18.52
C ILE A 162 -3.80 -7.43 18.67
N GLN A 163 -2.94 -7.01 17.73
CA GLN A 163 -2.27 -5.70 17.80
C GLN A 163 -2.68 -4.73 16.68
N GLY A 164 -3.40 -5.21 15.67
CA GLY A 164 -3.83 -4.38 14.54
C GLY A 164 -2.68 -3.91 13.65
N TYR A 165 -1.51 -4.57 13.69
CA TYR A 165 -0.38 -4.24 12.82
C TYR A 165 -0.65 -4.61 11.36
N ARG A 166 0.00 -3.88 10.43
CA ARG A 166 0.12 -4.36 9.05
C ARG A 166 1.16 -5.48 8.98
N ILE A 167 1.12 -6.31 7.95
CA ILE A 167 2.04 -7.44 7.79
C ILE A 167 3.52 -7.04 7.96
N ASN A 168 3.97 -5.95 7.36
CA ASN A 168 5.37 -5.52 7.49
C ASN A 168 5.73 -5.14 8.92
N GLU A 169 4.80 -4.49 9.63
CA GLU A 169 4.97 -4.09 11.03
C GLU A 169 5.03 -5.32 11.95
N ALA A 170 4.09 -6.26 11.76
CA ALA A 170 4.11 -7.53 12.50
C ALA A 170 5.38 -8.34 12.24
N MET A 171 5.79 -8.46 10.96
CA MET A 171 7.04 -9.15 10.60
C MET A 171 8.27 -8.49 11.20
N ASN A 172 8.34 -7.16 11.26
CA ASN A 172 9.47 -6.45 11.89
C ASN A 172 9.55 -6.75 13.39
N VAL A 173 8.41 -6.79 14.09
CA VAL A 173 8.36 -7.13 15.52
C VAL A 173 8.86 -8.54 15.76
N VAL A 174 8.39 -9.54 15.00
CA VAL A 174 8.81 -10.94 15.19
C VAL A 174 10.24 -11.19 14.71
N LYS A 175 10.75 -10.40 13.75
CA LYS A 175 12.12 -10.51 13.24
C LYS A 175 13.18 -10.05 14.25
N SER A 176 12.86 -9.05 15.05
CA SER A 176 13.79 -8.45 16.01
C SER A 176 13.06 -8.11 17.31
N PRO A 177 12.49 -9.12 18.01
CA PRO A 177 11.63 -8.89 19.17
C PRO A 177 12.36 -8.10 20.27
N GLN A 178 13.66 -8.30 20.43
CA GLN A 178 14.49 -7.56 21.39
C GLN A 178 14.52 -6.04 21.14
N ASN A 179 14.23 -5.57 19.93
CA ASN A 179 14.17 -4.14 19.62
C ASN A 179 12.83 -3.50 20.02
N PHE A 180 11.78 -4.29 20.12
CA PHE A 180 10.40 -3.80 20.27
C PHE A 180 9.73 -4.26 21.56
N ILE A 181 10.07 -5.45 22.08
CA ILE A 181 9.35 -6.08 23.20
C ILE A 181 10.15 -5.95 24.48
N ARG A 182 9.50 -5.47 25.55
CA ARG A 182 10.08 -5.31 26.89
C ARG A 182 9.19 -5.98 27.93
N PRO A 183 9.75 -6.68 28.93
CA PRO A 183 8.98 -7.27 30.01
C PRO A 183 8.36 -6.20 30.90
N LEU A 184 7.21 -6.49 31.47
CA LEU A 184 6.52 -5.71 32.48
C LEU A 184 6.58 -6.43 33.84
N LYS A 185 6.38 -5.68 34.94
CA LYS A 185 6.43 -6.21 36.31
C LYS A 185 5.38 -7.30 36.58
N ASN A 186 4.25 -7.28 35.86
CA ASN A 186 3.17 -8.25 36.01
C ASN A 186 3.37 -9.55 35.20
N GLY A 187 4.52 -9.76 34.57
CA GLY A 187 4.82 -10.93 33.77
C GLY A 187 4.37 -10.83 32.30
N ASP A 188 3.63 -9.82 31.91
CA ASP A 188 3.30 -9.51 30.53
C ASP A 188 4.43 -8.70 29.86
N TYR A 189 4.20 -8.27 28.63
CA TYR A 189 5.15 -7.52 27.82
C TYR A 189 4.53 -6.26 27.23
N LYS A 190 5.37 -5.30 26.90
CA LYS A 190 5.02 -4.10 26.18
C LYS A 190 5.72 -4.09 24.82
N ILE A 191 4.96 -3.81 23.76
CA ILE A 191 5.53 -3.55 22.42
C ILE A 191 5.59 -2.05 22.23
N SER A 192 6.77 -1.52 21.91
CA SER A 192 7.03 -0.08 21.72
C SER A 192 7.94 0.17 20.51
N GLY A 193 7.93 1.41 19.98
CA GLY A 193 8.83 1.84 18.90
C GLY A 193 8.50 1.27 17.52
N VAL A 194 7.34 0.65 17.31
CA VAL A 194 6.96 0.11 16.01
C VAL A 194 6.63 1.24 15.05
N VAL A 195 7.39 1.33 13.96
CA VAL A 195 7.21 2.36 12.93
C VAL A 195 6.23 1.89 11.88
N GLY A 196 5.16 2.63 11.69
CA GLY A 196 4.14 2.39 10.68
C GLY A 196 4.40 3.10 9.35
N LYS A 197 3.44 2.96 8.43
CA LYS A 197 3.49 3.65 7.12
C LYS A 197 3.63 5.16 7.30
N GLY A 198 4.57 5.76 6.58
CA GLY A 198 4.86 7.19 6.65
C GLY A 198 5.76 7.60 7.83
N GLY A 199 6.44 6.65 8.49
CA GLY A 199 7.38 6.94 9.58
C GLY A 199 6.72 7.17 10.93
N LYS A 200 5.39 7.07 11.04
CA LYS A 200 4.66 7.32 12.27
C LYS A 200 4.80 6.15 13.25
N ILE A 201 5.21 6.43 14.47
CA ILE A 201 5.37 5.43 15.54
C ILE A 201 4.00 5.10 16.15
N TYR A 202 3.74 3.81 16.36
CA TYR A 202 2.57 3.34 17.11
C TYR A 202 2.68 3.68 18.59
N HIS A 203 1.54 3.89 19.24
CA HIS A 203 1.48 3.88 20.68
C HIS A 203 1.91 2.52 21.24
N ASP A 204 2.46 2.53 22.44
CA ASP A 204 2.80 1.30 23.16
C ASP A 204 1.59 0.38 23.29
N LYS A 205 1.81 -0.92 23.12
CA LYS A 205 0.76 -1.95 23.14
C LYS A 205 1.12 -3.07 24.13
N LEU A 206 0.11 -3.51 24.86
CA LEU A 206 0.26 -4.65 25.75
C LEU A 206 0.31 -5.96 24.94
N LEU A 207 1.24 -6.84 25.28
CA LEU A 207 1.36 -8.19 24.75
C LEU A 207 1.33 -9.17 25.94
N GLN A 208 0.34 -10.05 25.97
CA GLN A 208 0.25 -11.05 27.02
C GLN A 208 1.40 -12.04 26.93
N ASN A 209 1.83 -12.57 28.08
CA ASN A 209 2.92 -13.55 28.12
C ASN A 209 2.69 -14.73 27.18
N LYS A 210 1.47 -15.29 27.15
CA LYS A 210 1.13 -16.40 26.25
C LYS A 210 1.39 -16.09 24.78
N ASP A 211 1.14 -14.86 24.33
CA ASP A 211 1.35 -14.42 22.95
C ASP A 211 2.84 -14.13 22.68
N TYR A 212 3.58 -13.64 23.68
CA TYR A 212 5.03 -13.53 23.60
C TYR A 212 5.72 -14.89 23.45
N GLN A 213 5.26 -15.93 24.18
CA GLN A 213 5.80 -17.27 24.03
C GLN A 213 5.61 -17.84 22.62
N LEU A 214 4.51 -17.48 21.91
CA LEU A 214 4.35 -17.85 20.50
C LEU A 214 5.47 -17.26 19.64
N ILE A 215 5.82 -15.99 19.84
CA ILE A 215 6.90 -15.32 19.11
C ILE A 215 8.26 -15.98 19.44
N LYS A 216 8.52 -16.26 20.71
CA LYS A 216 9.77 -16.86 21.18
C LYS A 216 9.99 -18.26 20.58
N ASN A 217 8.91 -19.01 20.37
CA ASN A 217 8.95 -20.37 19.84
C ASN A 217 9.01 -20.45 18.30
N MET A 218 9.09 -19.30 17.60
CA MET A 218 9.25 -19.31 16.15
C MET A 218 10.67 -19.76 15.76
N ALA A 219 10.75 -20.77 14.89
CA ALA A 219 12.03 -21.28 14.40
C ALA A 219 12.59 -20.43 13.26
N LYS A 220 11.72 -19.96 12.36
CA LYS A 220 12.11 -19.20 11.17
C LYS A 220 11.01 -18.20 10.79
N ILE A 221 11.40 -17.03 10.30
CA ILE A 221 10.44 -16.03 9.84
C ILE A 221 10.17 -16.24 8.35
N PRO A 222 8.91 -16.49 7.94
CA PRO A 222 8.57 -16.66 6.53
C PRO A 222 8.73 -15.36 5.77
N SER A 223 8.97 -15.45 4.46
CA SER A 223 8.88 -14.28 3.59
C SER A 223 7.42 -13.79 3.52
N LYS A 224 7.24 -12.54 3.13
CA LYS A 224 5.89 -12.00 2.89
C LYS A 224 5.12 -12.77 1.83
N GLN A 225 5.81 -13.21 0.76
CA GLN A 225 5.21 -14.05 -0.29
C GLN A 225 4.77 -15.40 0.27
N THR A 226 5.60 -16.02 1.11
CA THR A 226 5.27 -17.29 1.79
C THR A 226 4.01 -17.12 2.65
N PHE A 227 3.95 -16.05 3.48
CA PHE A 227 2.77 -15.76 4.27
C PHE A 227 1.50 -15.59 3.42
N HIS A 228 1.57 -14.84 2.32
CA HIS A 228 0.44 -14.68 1.41
C HIS A 228 0.03 -15.99 0.72
N ARG A 229 0.99 -16.85 0.39
CA ARG A 229 0.72 -18.18 -0.17
C ARG A 229 0.01 -19.08 0.85
N ASP A 230 0.45 -19.07 2.10
CA ASP A 230 -0.17 -19.84 3.18
C ASP A 230 -1.63 -19.39 3.39
N LEU A 231 -1.93 -18.08 3.36
CA LEU A 231 -3.30 -17.57 3.40
C LEU A 231 -4.16 -18.06 2.23
N LYS A 232 -3.61 -18.09 1.03
CA LYS A 232 -4.35 -18.54 -0.16
C LYS A 232 -4.63 -20.04 -0.18
N GLN A 233 -3.90 -20.85 0.57
CA GLN A 233 -4.23 -22.28 0.78
C GLN A 233 -5.54 -22.44 1.57
N ILE A 234 -5.87 -21.50 2.45
CA ILE A 234 -7.12 -21.50 3.20
C ILE A 234 -8.26 -20.94 2.34
N SER A 235 -8.06 -19.76 1.74
CA SER A 235 -9.03 -19.14 0.84
C SER A 235 -8.35 -18.18 -0.13
N GLN A 236 -8.73 -18.25 -1.42
CA GLN A 236 -8.22 -17.36 -2.46
C GLN A 236 -8.51 -15.88 -2.18
N ASN A 237 -9.57 -15.59 -1.42
CA ASN A 237 -9.98 -14.24 -1.08
C ASN A 237 -9.35 -13.72 0.21
N LEU A 238 -8.73 -14.60 1.02
CA LEU A 238 -8.14 -14.23 2.29
C LEU A 238 -6.86 -13.39 2.08
N ARG A 239 -6.79 -12.28 2.78
CA ARG A 239 -5.67 -11.33 2.69
C ARG A 239 -5.13 -10.97 4.07
N ALA A 240 -3.83 -10.68 4.13
CA ALA A 240 -3.19 -10.23 5.38
C ALA A 240 -3.93 -9.07 6.06
N HIS A 241 -4.48 -8.15 5.27
CA HIS A 241 -5.16 -6.97 5.81
C HIS A 241 -6.48 -7.29 6.54
N ASP A 242 -7.09 -8.46 6.27
CA ASP A 242 -8.36 -8.86 6.87
C ASP A 242 -8.22 -9.07 8.39
N PHE A 243 -7.07 -9.55 8.87
CA PHE A 243 -6.78 -9.62 10.31
C PHE A 243 -6.80 -8.25 10.99
N ARG A 244 -6.33 -7.22 10.30
CA ARG A 244 -6.34 -5.85 10.81
C ARG A 244 -7.76 -5.24 10.78
N TYR A 245 -8.58 -5.59 9.79
CA TYR A 245 -10.01 -5.25 9.80
C TYR A 245 -10.71 -5.90 11.00
N GLN A 246 -10.46 -7.18 11.23
CA GLN A 246 -11.05 -7.90 12.35
C GLN A 246 -10.60 -7.32 13.70
N TYR A 247 -9.32 -6.96 13.85
CA TYR A 247 -8.85 -6.24 15.04
C TYR A 247 -9.63 -4.94 15.27
N ALA A 248 -9.83 -4.13 14.23
CA ALA A 248 -10.55 -2.87 14.34
C ALA A 248 -11.99 -3.08 14.82
N ARG A 249 -12.68 -4.08 14.25
CA ARG A 249 -14.06 -4.45 14.65
C ARG A 249 -14.12 -4.95 16.08
N ASN A 250 -13.24 -5.86 16.45
CA ASN A 250 -13.19 -6.39 17.82
C ASN A 250 -12.95 -5.29 18.85
N LEU A 251 -12.02 -4.36 18.56
CA LEU A 251 -11.74 -3.22 19.43
C LEU A 251 -12.93 -2.27 19.49
N PHE A 252 -13.56 -1.98 18.35
CA PHE A 252 -14.74 -1.12 18.28
C PHE A 252 -15.89 -1.72 19.08
N THR A 253 -16.27 -2.98 18.85
CA THR A 253 -17.34 -3.68 19.58
C THR A 253 -17.10 -3.67 21.08
N LYS A 254 -15.85 -3.88 21.51
CA LYS A 254 -15.49 -3.81 22.92
C LYS A 254 -15.64 -2.40 23.50
N LYS A 255 -15.37 -1.35 22.71
CA LYS A 255 -15.32 0.03 23.23
C LYS A 255 -16.61 0.80 23.04
N VAL A 256 -17.46 0.43 22.09
CA VAL A 256 -18.68 1.18 21.81
C VAL A 256 -19.69 1.09 22.95
N SER A 257 -19.82 -0.07 23.60
CA SER A 257 -20.69 -0.27 24.77
C SER A 257 -20.20 0.48 26.03
N GLU A 258 -18.88 0.63 26.16
CA GLU A 258 -18.27 1.30 27.34
C GLU A 258 -18.26 2.83 27.19
N LEU A 259 -17.99 3.37 26.00
CA LEU A 259 -17.59 4.76 25.79
C LEU A 259 -18.41 5.52 24.73
N GLY A 260 -19.37 4.84 24.09
CA GLY A 260 -20.14 5.37 22.97
C GLY A 260 -19.38 5.42 21.65
N TYR A 261 -20.12 5.68 20.58
CA TYR A 261 -19.67 5.53 19.19
C TYR A 261 -18.45 6.40 18.84
N ASN A 262 -18.51 7.68 19.10
CA ASN A 262 -17.46 8.62 18.69
C ASN A 262 -16.13 8.33 19.39
N ARG A 263 -16.19 8.03 20.68
CA ARG A 263 -14.99 7.72 21.46
C ARG A 263 -14.38 6.37 21.06
N ALA A 264 -15.21 5.38 20.77
CA ALA A 264 -14.77 4.09 20.28
C ALA A 264 -14.01 4.21 18.93
N ILE A 265 -14.51 5.01 17.98
CA ILE A 265 -13.83 5.26 16.70
C ILE A 265 -12.48 5.96 16.90
N GLU A 266 -12.40 6.94 17.78
CA GLU A 266 -11.12 7.62 18.10
C GLU A 266 -10.08 6.62 18.62
N ILE A 267 -10.48 5.71 19.52
CA ILE A 267 -9.61 4.69 20.09
C ILE A 267 -9.14 3.72 18.99
N VAL A 268 -10.05 3.26 18.11
CA VAL A 268 -9.70 2.43 16.97
C VAL A 268 -8.71 3.15 16.06
N SER A 269 -8.98 4.42 15.72
CA SER A 269 -8.13 5.24 14.87
C SER A 269 -6.71 5.37 15.44
N LYS A 270 -6.59 5.71 16.70
CA LYS A 270 -5.31 5.80 17.42
C LYS A 270 -4.59 4.47 17.44
N SER A 271 -5.31 3.37 17.74
CA SER A 271 -4.73 2.03 17.82
C SER A 271 -4.25 1.50 16.48
N LEU A 272 -4.92 1.88 15.38
CA LEU A 272 -4.50 1.61 14.02
C LEU A 272 -3.44 2.59 13.48
N ASN A 273 -3.05 3.58 14.25
CA ASN A 273 -2.10 4.62 13.84
C ASN A 273 -2.56 5.40 12.58
N HIS A 274 -3.86 5.70 12.51
CA HIS A 274 -4.45 6.51 11.44
C HIS A 274 -4.41 8.00 11.79
N ASN A 275 -4.25 8.86 10.76
CA ASN A 275 -4.27 10.32 10.92
C ASN A 275 -5.68 10.90 10.69
N ARG A 276 -6.61 10.13 10.10
CA ARG A 276 -7.95 10.56 9.72
C ARG A 276 -8.97 9.52 10.19
N LEU A 277 -10.02 9.97 10.83
CA LEU A 277 -11.09 9.11 11.36
C LEU A 277 -11.83 8.36 10.24
N GLU A 278 -12.01 9.00 9.07
CA GLU A 278 -12.71 8.42 7.92
C GLU A 278 -12.08 7.09 7.48
N ILE A 279 -10.74 6.98 7.59
CA ILE A 279 -10.05 5.72 7.28
C ILE A 279 -10.47 4.63 8.26
N SER A 280 -10.66 4.96 9.54
CA SER A 280 -11.08 3.99 10.54
C SER A 280 -12.53 3.56 10.35
N LEU A 281 -13.40 4.46 9.91
CA LEU A 281 -14.78 4.13 9.52
C LEU A 281 -14.82 3.10 8.39
N TYR A 282 -13.90 3.21 7.41
CA TYR A 282 -13.81 2.23 6.34
C TYR A 282 -13.48 0.82 6.86
N TYR A 283 -12.70 0.69 7.93
CA TYR A 283 -12.40 -0.60 8.57
C TYR A 283 -13.60 -1.21 9.32
N LEU A 284 -14.60 -0.40 9.65
CA LEU A 284 -15.80 -0.84 10.39
C LEU A 284 -16.98 -1.13 9.46
N LYS A 285 -16.94 -0.64 8.20
CA LYS A 285 -17.93 -0.95 7.18
C LYS A 285 -17.77 -2.41 6.75
N GLY A 286 -18.84 -3.17 6.88
CA GLY A 286 -18.88 -4.55 6.41
C GLY A 286 -19.74 -5.44 7.23
#